data_4b51184decdf0bebf27eeb5479f6188e
#
_entry.id   4b51184decdf0bebf27eeb5479f6188e
#
_cell.length_a   1.000
_cell.length_b   1.000
_cell.length_c   1.000
_cell.angle_alpha   90.00
_cell.angle_beta   90.00
_cell.angle_gamma   90.00
#
_symmetry.space_group_name_H-M   'P 1'
#
loop_
_entity.id
_entity.type
_entity.pdbx_description
1 polymer ?
#
loop_
_entity_poly.entity_id
_entity_poly.type
_entity_poly.pdbx_seq_one_letter_code
_entity_poly.pdbx_strand_id
1 'polypeptide(L)'
;TTSGGTFTTGAWRTRDLNTEITDPDGIVSLSSNQFTLVAGTYLVNASAPAHRVNNHQVRLRNNDDGIIYLGTSEWSHNSYATTTRSFVSARFTIAASKAFELQHRCMTTYATIGFGRTSDFGAIEEYTLVEIYKE
;
A
#
# COMPACT_ATOMS: atom_id res chain seq x y z
N THR A 1 11.67 11.43 -9.90
CA THR A 1 10.54 11.82 -10.77
C THR A 1 9.89 10.61 -11.49
N THR A 2 9.99 9.44 -10.88
CA THR A 2 9.41 8.21 -11.45
C THR A 2 7.94 8.12 -11.09
N SER A 3 7.07 7.88 -12.08
CA SER A 3 5.64 7.64 -11.86
C SER A 3 5.40 6.30 -11.15
N GLY A 4 4.22 6.14 -10.56
CA GLY A 4 3.89 4.94 -9.81
C GLY A 4 3.66 3.69 -10.65
N GLY A 5 3.45 3.83 -11.96
CA GLY A 5 3.21 2.73 -12.87
C GLY A 5 1.74 2.51 -13.22
N THR A 6 1.50 1.57 -14.10
CA THR A 6 0.16 1.19 -14.55
C THR A 6 -0.62 0.49 -13.45
N PHE A 7 -1.84 0.97 -13.19
CA PHE A 7 -2.76 0.30 -12.29
C PHE A 7 -3.81 -0.46 -13.13
N THR A 8 -3.70 -1.78 -13.17
CA THR A 8 -4.56 -2.64 -13.98
C THR A 8 -5.73 -3.16 -13.16
N THR A 9 -6.95 -2.98 -13.68
CA THR A 9 -8.17 -3.52 -13.08
C THR A 9 -8.19 -5.06 -13.10
N GLY A 10 -9.15 -5.66 -12.41
CA GLY A 10 -9.48 -7.08 -12.50
C GLY A 10 -8.96 -7.94 -11.35
N ALA A 11 -8.05 -7.44 -10.53
CA ALA A 11 -7.51 -8.20 -9.39
C ALA A 11 -6.99 -7.26 -8.30
N TRP A 12 -6.76 -7.82 -7.12
CA TRP A 12 -5.98 -7.17 -6.08
C TRP A 12 -4.50 -7.19 -6.48
N ARG A 13 -3.90 -6.01 -6.58
CA ARG A 13 -2.51 -5.83 -7.01
C ARG A 13 -1.64 -5.51 -5.80
N THR A 14 -0.48 -6.16 -5.70
CA THR A 14 0.49 -5.83 -4.65
C THR A 14 1.12 -4.48 -4.94
N ARG A 15 1.12 -3.58 -3.95
CA ARG A 15 1.82 -2.30 -4.05
C ARG A 15 3.30 -2.50 -3.82
N ASP A 16 4.11 -1.75 -4.56
CA ASP A 16 5.56 -1.78 -4.39
C ASP A 16 5.96 -1.17 -3.04
N LEU A 17 6.80 -1.89 -2.31
CA LEU A 17 7.44 -1.44 -1.09
C LEU A 17 8.93 -1.74 -1.24
N ASN A 18 9.74 -0.72 -1.42
CA ASN A 18 11.15 -0.88 -1.78
C ASN A 18 12.13 -0.14 -0.87
N THR A 19 11.65 0.68 0.05
CA THR A 19 12.52 1.48 0.91
C THR A 19 12.04 1.44 2.35
N GLU A 20 12.92 1.02 3.25
CA GLU A 20 12.72 1.10 4.68
C GLU A 20 13.36 2.40 5.17
N ILE A 21 12.53 3.33 5.65
CA ILE A 21 13.00 4.67 6.04
C ILE A 21 13.62 4.64 7.43
N THR A 22 12.97 3.96 8.37
CA THR A 22 13.44 3.84 9.76
C THR A 22 12.89 2.59 10.43
N ASP A 23 13.74 1.89 11.13
CA ASP A 23 13.37 0.73 11.97
C ASP A 23 14.44 0.55 13.06
N PRO A 24 14.46 1.46 14.08
CA PRO A 24 15.51 1.45 15.08
C PRO A 24 15.54 0.18 15.94
N ASP A 25 14.40 -0.51 16.07
CA ASP A 25 14.29 -1.73 16.89
C ASP A 25 14.40 -3.03 16.08
N GLY A 26 14.52 -2.93 14.75
CA GLY A 26 14.68 -4.10 13.90
C GLY A 26 13.46 -5.03 13.90
N ILE A 27 12.24 -4.48 13.94
CA ILE A 27 11.00 -5.26 14.03
C ILE A 27 10.47 -5.71 12.67
N VAL A 28 10.98 -5.14 11.57
CA VAL A 28 10.49 -5.41 10.23
C VAL A 28 11.64 -5.82 9.31
N SER A 29 11.37 -6.68 8.36
CA SER A 29 12.24 -6.93 7.21
C SER A 29 11.45 -6.78 5.92
N LEU A 30 12.06 -6.18 4.90
CA LEU A 30 11.43 -5.85 3.63
C LEU A 30 12.07 -6.68 2.51
N SER A 31 11.25 -7.41 1.75
CA SER A 31 11.69 -8.20 0.61
C SER A 31 10.52 -8.47 -0.34
N SER A 32 10.73 -8.31 -1.64
CA SER A 32 9.75 -8.65 -2.68
C SER A 32 8.39 -7.98 -2.44
N ASN A 33 8.38 -6.69 -2.09
CA ASN A 33 7.19 -5.90 -1.79
C ASN A 33 6.37 -6.41 -0.59
N GLN A 34 6.97 -7.24 0.24
CA GLN A 34 6.38 -7.76 1.47
C GLN A 34 7.19 -7.26 2.66
N PHE A 35 6.51 -7.00 3.76
CA PHE A 35 7.17 -6.75 5.03
C PHE A 35 6.84 -7.86 6.02
N THR A 36 7.87 -8.35 6.68
CA THR A 36 7.75 -9.42 7.69
C THR A 36 7.91 -8.81 9.06
N LEU A 37 6.93 -9.06 9.93
CA LEU A 37 6.94 -8.62 11.33
C LEU A 37 7.24 -9.80 12.24
N VAL A 38 8.06 -9.58 13.27
CA VAL A 38 8.29 -10.57 14.35
C VAL A 38 7.04 -10.70 15.23
N ALA A 39 6.98 -11.74 16.06
CA ALA A 39 5.85 -11.91 17.01
C ALA A 39 5.63 -10.65 17.85
N GLY A 40 4.38 -10.28 18.05
CA GLY A 40 4.00 -9.12 18.86
C GLY A 40 2.61 -8.61 18.53
N THR A 41 2.24 -7.52 19.19
CA THR A 41 1.00 -6.77 18.93
C THR A 41 1.35 -5.48 18.21
N TYR A 42 0.63 -5.20 17.14
CA TYR A 42 0.93 -4.10 16.23
C TYR A 42 -0.29 -3.25 15.89
N LEU A 43 -0.04 -1.97 15.66
CA LEU A 43 -0.91 -1.08 14.91
C LEU A 43 -0.20 -0.76 13.59
N VAL A 44 -0.84 -1.07 12.47
CA VAL A 44 -0.33 -0.77 11.13
C VAL A 44 -1.26 0.22 10.45
N ASN A 45 -0.72 1.36 10.04
CA ASN A 45 -1.40 2.34 9.20
C ASN A 45 -0.74 2.35 7.84
N ALA A 46 -1.51 2.11 6.80
CA ALA A 46 -0.98 2.10 5.44
C ALA A 46 -1.92 2.85 4.50
N SER A 47 -1.35 3.35 3.41
CA SER A 47 -2.12 4.06 2.40
C SER A 47 -1.42 4.02 1.05
N ALA A 48 -2.20 4.17 0.00
CA ALA A 48 -1.68 4.26 -1.35
C ALA A 48 -2.59 5.13 -2.22
N PRO A 49 -2.00 5.93 -3.12
CA PRO A 49 -2.77 6.76 -4.06
C PRO A 49 -3.23 5.95 -5.26
N ALA A 50 -4.27 6.46 -5.91
CA ALA A 50 -4.65 6.01 -7.23
C ALA A 50 -5.09 7.19 -8.09
N HIS A 51 -4.66 7.19 -9.35
CA HIS A 51 -4.90 8.28 -10.30
C HIS A 51 -5.79 7.80 -11.44
N ARG A 52 -6.97 8.42 -11.57
CA ARG A 52 -7.90 8.23 -12.69
C ARG A 52 -8.33 6.78 -12.92
N VAL A 53 -8.61 6.06 -11.84
CA VAL A 53 -8.99 4.63 -11.88
C VAL A 53 -10.43 4.36 -11.47
N ASN A 54 -11.22 5.40 -11.22
CA ASN A 54 -12.56 5.33 -10.63
C ASN A 54 -12.50 4.73 -9.22
N ASN A 55 -13.38 3.82 -8.88
CA ASN A 55 -13.40 3.18 -7.56
C ASN A 55 -12.09 2.46 -7.28
N HIS A 56 -11.57 2.64 -6.09
CA HIS A 56 -10.42 1.87 -5.64
C HIS A 56 -10.41 1.69 -4.12
N GLN A 57 -9.69 0.70 -3.66
CA GLN A 57 -9.61 0.36 -2.24
C GLN A 57 -8.32 -0.40 -1.98
N VAL A 58 -7.60 -0.04 -0.91
CA VAL A 58 -6.47 -0.83 -0.41
C VAL A 58 -6.97 -1.87 0.59
N ARG A 59 -6.15 -2.91 0.80
CA ARG A 59 -6.29 -3.83 1.91
C ARG A 59 -4.91 -4.30 2.36
N LEU A 60 -4.77 -4.56 3.65
CA LEU A 60 -3.59 -5.20 4.20
C LEU A 60 -3.85 -6.70 4.27
N ARG A 61 -2.91 -7.50 3.78
CA ARG A 61 -3.02 -8.96 3.78
C ARG A 61 -1.87 -9.58 4.56
N ASN A 62 -2.21 -10.41 5.53
CA ASN A 62 -1.28 -11.36 6.14
C ASN A 62 -1.16 -12.55 5.20
N ASN A 63 -0.02 -12.68 4.50
CA ASN A 63 0.15 -13.69 3.46
C ASN A 63 0.27 -15.10 4.01
N ASP A 64 0.76 -15.27 5.23
CA ASP A 64 0.90 -16.59 5.84
C ASP A 64 -0.43 -17.17 6.32
N ASP A 65 -1.29 -16.32 6.88
CA ASP A 65 -2.56 -16.77 7.45
C ASP A 65 -3.77 -16.46 6.56
N GLY A 66 -3.60 -15.68 5.49
CA GLY A 66 -4.68 -15.30 4.59
C GLY A 66 -5.68 -14.29 5.19
N ILE A 67 -5.31 -13.61 6.27
CA ILE A 67 -6.17 -12.63 6.94
C ILE A 67 -6.13 -11.30 6.19
N ILE A 68 -7.31 -10.70 5.99
CA ILE A 68 -7.50 -9.46 5.25
C ILE A 68 -8.02 -8.37 6.19
N TYR A 69 -7.41 -7.18 6.11
CA TYR A 69 -7.89 -5.96 6.74
C TYR A 69 -8.23 -4.96 5.63
N LEU A 70 -9.51 -4.63 5.48
CA LEU A 70 -9.98 -3.75 4.41
C LEU A 70 -9.70 -2.28 4.72
N GLY A 71 -9.32 -1.54 3.69
CA GLY A 71 -9.15 -0.11 3.76
C GLY A 71 -10.38 0.66 3.30
N THR A 72 -10.22 1.97 3.16
CA THR A 72 -11.31 2.89 2.77
C THR A 72 -11.65 2.75 1.29
N SER A 73 -12.94 2.86 0.99
CA SER A 73 -13.42 2.97 -0.38
C SER A 73 -13.20 4.38 -0.89
N GLU A 74 -12.59 4.52 -2.05
CA GLU A 74 -12.24 5.80 -2.65
C GLU A 74 -12.62 5.85 -4.12
N TRP A 75 -12.57 7.04 -4.68
CA TRP A 75 -12.88 7.29 -6.07
C TRP A 75 -11.90 8.32 -6.66
N SER A 76 -11.26 8.00 -7.78
CA SER A 76 -10.49 8.94 -8.57
C SER A 76 -11.02 8.93 -10.01
N HIS A 77 -11.78 9.95 -10.38
CA HIS A 77 -12.53 9.99 -11.63
C HIS A 77 -11.61 9.84 -12.85
N ASN A 78 -11.90 8.87 -13.74
CA ASN A 78 -11.01 8.57 -14.86
C ASN A 78 -11.01 9.62 -15.97
N SER A 79 -12.00 10.49 -16.03
CA SER A 79 -12.09 11.56 -17.05
C SER A 79 -11.39 12.85 -16.62
N TYR A 80 -10.96 12.96 -15.37
CA TYR A 80 -10.30 14.15 -14.84
C TYR A 80 -8.98 13.78 -14.16
N ALA A 81 -8.04 14.73 -14.13
CA ALA A 81 -6.75 14.54 -13.47
C ALA A 81 -6.94 14.55 -11.94
N THR A 82 -7.47 13.45 -11.42
CA THR A 82 -7.82 13.30 -10.00
C THR A 82 -7.02 12.16 -9.39
N THR A 83 -6.37 12.44 -8.27
CA THR A 83 -5.68 11.44 -7.45
C THR A 83 -6.30 11.45 -6.06
N THR A 84 -6.69 10.29 -5.56
CA THR A 84 -7.18 10.12 -4.19
C THR A 84 -6.40 9.00 -3.52
N ARG A 85 -6.41 8.99 -2.19
CA ARG A 85 -5.66 8.02 -1.39
C ARG A 85 -6.61 7.15 -0.58
N SER A 86 -6.44 5.84 -0.66
CA SER A 86 -7.13 4.87 0.18
C SER A 86 -6.25 4.52 1.38
N PHE A 87 -6.85 4.38 2.55
CA PHE A 87 -6.18 4.13 3.83
C PHE A 87 -6.66 2.83 4.44
N VAL A 88 -5.78 2.13 5.15
CA VAL A 88 -6.12 1.00 6.01
C VAL A 88 -5.43 1.17 7.36
N SER A 89 -6.16 0.84 8.41
CA SER A 89 -5.65 0.80 9.78
C SER A 89 -6.01 -0.54 10.38
N ALA A 90 -5.02 -1.28 10.90
CA ALA A 90 -5.21 -2.61 11.44
C ALA A 90 -4.43 -2.77 12.73
N ARG A 91 -5.08 -3.31 13.75
CA ARG A 91 -4.45 -3.72 15.01
C ARG A 91 -4.59 -5.22 15.16
N PHE A 92 -3.46 -5.91 15.41
CA PHE A 92 -3.46 -7.38 15.49
C PHE A 92 -2.31 -7.87 16.36
N THR A 93 -2.44 -9.13 16.80
CA THR A 93 -1.39 -9.85 17.52
C THR A 93 -1.00 -11.08 16.71
N ILE A 94 0.30 -11.27 16.51
CA ILE A 94 0.87 -12.44 15.86
C ILE A 94 1.82 -13.17 16.81
N ALA A 95 1.71 -14.50 16.86
CA ALA A 95 2.49 -15.33 17.76
C ALA A 95 3.83 -15.78 17.17
N ALA A 96 4.01 -15.59 15.87
CA ALA A 96 5.23 -15.90 15.13
C ALA A 96 5.41 -14.88 14.01
N SER A 97 6.57 -14.86 13.39
CA SER A 97 6.85 -13.98 12.24
C SER A 97 5.85 -14.23 11.11
N LYS A 98 5.30 -13.17 10.55
CA LYS A 98 4.35 -13.20 9.44
C LYS A 98 4.71 -12.17 8.38
N ALA A 99 4.52 -12.54 7.11
CA ALA A 99 4.71 -11.65 5.97
C ALA A 99 3.39 -10.99 5.58
N PHE A 100 3.47 -9.69 5.33
CA PHE A 100 2.32 -8.85 4.95
C PHE A 100 2.59 -8.16 3.63
N GLU A 101 1.53 -7.83 2.91
CA GLU A 101 1.59 -6.95 1.76
C GLU A 101 0.40 -5.98 1.74
N LEU A 102 0.61 -4.82 1.14
CA LEU A 102 -0.48 -3.89 0.86
C LEU A 102 -0.97 -4.16 -0.56
N GLN A 103 -2.24 -4.49 -0.68
CA GLN A 103 -2.89 -4.74 -1.96
C GLN A 103 -3.86 -3.62 -2.30
N HIS A 104 -4.06 -3.40 -3.59
CA HIS A 104 -4.90 -2.33 -4.11
C HIS A 104 -5.69 -2.84 -5.30
N ARG A 105 -6.98 -2.54 -5.35
CA ARG A 105 -7.85 -2.91 -6.47
C ARG A 105 -8.55 -1.68 -6.99
N CYS A 106 -8.73 -1.61 -8.31
CA CYS A 106 -9.42 -0.51 -8.96
C CYS A 106 -10.45 -1.00 -9.98
N MET A 107 -11.39 -0.12 -10.34
CA MET A 107 -12.41 -0.40 -11.32
C MET A 107 -11.91 -0.26 -12.75
N THR A 108 -11.06 0.73 -13.02
CA THR A 108 -10.63 1.08 -14.39
C THR A 108 -9.12 1.14 -14.47
N THR A 109 -8.54 0.47 -15.44
CA THR A 109 -7.09 0.54 -15.71
C THR A 109 -6.69 1.95 -16.13
N TYR A 110 -5.58 2.42 -15.54
CA TYR A 110 -4.93 3.64 -16.01
C TYR A 110 -3.43 3.41 -16.17
N ALA A 111 -2.96 3.62 -17.38
CA ALA A 111 -1.57 3.33 -17.76
C ALA A 111 -0.60 4.34 -17.16
N THR A 112 0.61 3.90 -16.86
CA THR A 112 1.79 4.68 -16.53
C THR A 112 1.72 5.39 -15.17
N ILE A 113 0.62 6.05 -14.84
CA ILE A 113 0.47 6.87 -13.61
C ILE A 113 -0.72 6.46 -12.74
N GLY A 114 -1.36 5.34 -13.04
CA GLY A 114 -2.51 4.86 -12.25
C GLY A 114 -2.18 4.60 -10.79
N PHE A 115 -1.00 4.09 -10.48
CA PHE A 115 -0.52 3.88 -9.11
C PHE A 115 0.02 5.14 -8.44
N GLY A 116 0.18 6.22 -9.18
CA GLY A 116 0.63 7.50 -8.64
C GLY A 116 1.20 8.40 -9.71
N ARG A 117 0.82 9.67 -9.64
CA ARG A 117 1.36 10.73 -10.51
C ARG A 117 2.47 11.48 -9.78
N THR A 118 3.54 11.79 -10.49
CA THR A 118 4.67 12.53 -9.93
C THR A 118 4.27 13.93 -9.48
N SER A 119 4.87 14.39 -8.39
CA SER A 119 4.84 15.81 -7.99
C SER A 119 5.85 16.63 -8.78
N ASP A 120 6.93 15.97 -9.20
CA ASP A 120 7.96 16.52 -10.10
C ASP A 120 8.68 17.75 -9.53
N PHE A 121 8.97 17.71 -8.23
CA PHE A 121 9.71 18.77 -7.55
C PHE A 121 11.20 18.49 -7.40
N GLY A 122 11.71 17.45 -8.10
CA GLY A 122 13.13 17.08 -8.00
C GLY A 122 13.49 16.27 -6.76
N ALA A 123 12.50 15.86 -5.97
CA ALA A 123 12.67 14.98 -4.81
C ALA A 123 12.23 13.55 -5.14
N ILE A 124 12.45 12.63 -4.20
CA ILE A 124 11.94 11.27 -4.30
C ILE A 124 10.42 11.31 -4.28
N GLU A 125 9.80 10.57 -5.19
CA GLU A 125 8.36 10.40 -5.23
C GLU A 125 7.94 9.28 -4.25
N GLU A 126 7.06 9.60 -3.31
CA GLU A 126 6.51 8.64 -2.37
C GLU A 126 5.04 8.36 -2.70
N TYR A 127 4.71 7.10 -2.92
CA TYR A 127 3.34 6.69 -3.24
C TYR A 127 2.73 5.87 -2.11
N THR A 128 3.17 4.63 -1.94
CA THR A 128 2.68 3.74 -0.89
C THR A 128 3.43 4.02 0.41
N LEU A 129 2.67 4.20 1.49
CA LEU A 129 3.22 4.41 2.83
C LEU A 129 2.72 3.33 3.77
N VAL A 130 3.62 2.81 4.60
CA VAL A 130 3.29 1.87 5.68
C VAL A 130 3.98 2.36 6.95
N GLU A 131 3.19 2.55 7.99
CA GLU A 131 3.66 2.91 9.33
C GLU A 131 3.31 1.78 10.29
N ILE A 132 4.30 1.33 11.08
CA ILE A 132 4.15 0.16 11.94
C ILE A 132 4.55 0.55 13.35
N TYR A 133 3.64 0.34 14.30
CA TYR A 133 3.84 0.57 15.72
C TYR A 133 3.69 -0.75 16.45
N LYS A 134 4.73 -1.17 17.14
CA LYS A 134 4.71 -2.35 18.01
C LYS A 134 4.37 -1.94 19.43
N GLU A 135 3.37 -2.58 19.99
CA GLU A 135 2.97 -2.38 21.38
C GLU A 135 3.76 -3.25 22.37
#